data_8fa4b8cc5566cff0ab612d13f3e15904
#
_entry.id   8fa4b8cc5566cff0ab612d13f3e15904
#
_cell.length_a   1.000
_cell.length_b   1.000
_cell.length_c   1.000
_cell.angle_alpha   90.00
_cell.angle_beta   90.00
_cell.angle_gamma   90.00
#
_symmetry.space_group_name_H-M   'P 1'
#
loop_
_entity.id
_entity.type
_entity.pdbx_description
1 polymer ?
#
loop_
_entity_poly.entity_id
_entity_poly.type
_entity_poly.pdbx_seq_one_letter_code
_entity_poly.pdbx_strand_id
1 'polypeptide(L)'
;MIRDLKALWRSVRIYRLNRSHQQSLRELYQPFVSEGSVVFDIGAHAGDRTACFKALGATVVSIEPQPWFARLLKLNHLLSSKVTVLRCVVSDTDGPKVLRVNSRNPTVSTLSDDFVQAATDGGVGWQGQQWDRRITVPAVTVDALIARFGMPAFIKIDVEGAELDVLSGLSSPPSALSFEFTMIQPKLVVDCIERCATLGLSRFNVSLGESHQLTFETWLDAAALIEYLSTLPPEANSGDVYARREV
;
A
#
# COMPACT_ATOMS: atom_id res chain seq x y z
N MET A 1 -22.59 -10.83 -3.80
CA MET A 1 -23.25 -9.54 -4.09
C MET A 1 -23.67 -8.79 -2.82
N ILE A 2 -24.60 -9.30 -1.97
CA ILE A 2 -25.03 -8.57 -0.74
C ILE A 2 -23.92 -8.48 0.31
N ARG A 3 -23.07 -9.51 0.46
CA ARG A 3 -21.92 -9.51 1.39
C ARG A 3 -20.85 -8.53 0.97
N ASP A 4 -20.52 -8.48 -0.31
CA ASP A 4 -19.55 -7.53 -0.86
C ASP A 4 -20.00 -6.07 -0.67
N LEU A 5 -21.31 -5.78 -0.78
CA LEU A 5 -21.86 -4.45 -0.51
C LEU A 5 -21.72 -4.04 0.98
N LYS A 6 -21.91 -4.97 1.91
CA LYS A 6 -21.77 -4.67 3.36
C LYS A 6 -20.31 -4.39 3.71
N ALA A 7 -19.35 -5.18 3.19
CA ALA A 7 -17.93 -4.96 3.37
C ALA A 7 -17.51 -3.60 2.77
N LEU A 8 -17.98 -3.29 1.57
CA LEU A 8 -17.78 -2.02 0.89
C LEU A 8 -18.27 -0.83 1.73
N TRP A 9 -19.53 -0.88 2.22
CA TRP A 9 -20.11 0.17 3.06
C TRP A 9 -19.33 0.36 4.38
N ARG A 10 -18.88 -0.74 4.98
CA ARG A 10 -18.04 -0.69 6.19
C ARG A 10 -16.74 0.05 5.93
N SER A 11 -16.04 -0.29 4.86
CA SER A 11 -14.78 0.35 4.47
C SER A 11 -14.97 1.85 4.15
N VAL A 12 -15.99 2.20 3.35
CA VAL A 12 -16.30 3.61 3.04
C VAL A 12 -16.62 4.42 4.30
N ARG A 13 -17.37 3.86 5.24
CA ARG A 13 -17.73 4.55 6.48
C ARG A 13 -16.54 4.75 7.40
N ILE A 14 -15.68 3.75 7.55
CA ILE A 14 -14.52 3.80 8.43
C ILE A 14 -13.45 4.75 7.86
N TYR A 15 -13.12 4.61 6.59
CA TYR A 15 -11.95 5.27 6.01
C TYR A 15 -12.25 6.60 5.32
N ARG A 16 -13.45 6.84 4.78
CA ARG A 16 -13.74 8.07 4.01
C ARG A 16 -14.53 9.14 4.75
N LEU A 17 -15.42 8.77 5.66
CA LEU A 17 -16.31 9.71 6.34
C LEU A 17 -15.75 10.24 7.66
N ASN A 18 -14.62 9.74 8.11
CA ASN A 18 -13.96 10.19 9.32
C ASN A 18 -13.04 11.40 9.03
N ARG A 19 -13.47 12.60 9.42
CA ARG A 19 -12.72 13.85 9.17
C ARG A 19 -11.36 13.88 9.88
N SER A 20 -11.26 13.36 11.11
CA SER A 20 -10.01 13.31 11.85
C SER A 20 -9.01 12.37 11.17
N HIS A 21 -9.46 11.21 10.70
CA HIS A 21 -8.65 10.27 9.92
C HIS A 21 -8.11 10.93 8.64
N GLN A 22 -8.95 11.65 7.90
CA GLN A 22 -8.52 12.34 6.68
C GLN A 22 -7.55 13.50 6.98
N GLN A 23 -7.67 14.14 8.11
CA GLN A 23 -6.73 15.19 8.53
C GLN A 23 -5.37 14.59 8.89
N SER A 24 -5.32 13.54 9.72
CA SER A 24 -4.06 12.87 10.08
C SER A 24 -3.33 12.30 8.87
N LEU A 25 -4.05 11.74 7.88
CA LEU A 25 -3.45 11.32 6.61
C LEU A 25 -2.82 12.50 5.85
N ARG A 26 -3.49 13.67 5.80
CA ARG A 26 -2.93 14.85 5.13
C ARG A 26 -1.65 15.34 5.82
N GLU A 27 -1.66 15.40 7.13
CA GLU A 27 -0.49 15.80 7.93
C GLU A 27 0.69 14.85 7.68
N LEU A 28 0.43 13.54 7.62
CA LEU A 28 1.42 12.52 7.33
C LEU A 28 2.01 12.63 5.91
N TYR A 29 1.16 12.84 4.89
CA TYR A 29 1.59 12.80 3.49
C TYR A 29 2.02 14.16 2.91
N GLN A 30 1.65 15.27 3.55
CA GLN A 30 2.01 16.62 3.08
C GLN A 30 3.52 16.82 2.85
N PRO A 31 4.45 16.23 3.65
CA PRO A 31 5.89 16.36 3.37
C PRO A 31 6.36 15.67 2.09
N PHE A 32 5.59 14.72 1.56
CA PHE A 32 5.96 13.92 0.39
C PHE A 32 5.23 14.31 -0.89
N VAL A 33 4.08 15.00 -0.76
CA VAL A 33 3.14 15.25 -1.86
C VAL A 33 2.91 16.73 -2.01
N SER A 34 3.28 17.27 -3.17
CA SER A 34 3.03 18.67 -3.54
C SER A 34 1.96 18.77 -4.62
N GLU A 35 1.40 19.99 -4.78
CA GLU A 35 0.44 20.26 -5.85
C GLU A 35 1.05 19.99 -7.22
N GLY A 36 0.30 19.28 -8.08
CA GLY A 36 0.71 18.91 -9.42
C GLY A 36 1.64 17.69 -9.50
N SER A 37 2.16 17.17 -8.37
CA SER A 37 2.99 15.97 -8.37
C SER A 37 2.19 14.73 -8.77
N VAL A 38 2.87 13.74 -9.34
CA VAL A 38 2.31 12.40 -9.61
C VAL A 38 2.49 11.52 -8.38
N VAL A 39 1.45 10.78 -8.00
CA VAL A 39 1.47 9.81 -6.89
C VAL A 39 0.88 8.49 -7.37
N PHE A 40 1.52 7.38 -7.02
CA PHE A 40 0.95 6.04 -7.22
C PHE A 40 0.41 5.51 -5.89
N ASP A 41 -0.87 5.10 -5.90
CA ASP A 41 -1.58 4.48 -4.78
C ASP A 41 -1.84 3.02 -5.15
N ILE A 42 -0.90 2.14 -4.76
CA ILE A 42 -0.89 0.71 -5.12
C ILE A 42 -1.56 -0.08 -4.00
N GLY A 43 -2.69 -0.74 -4.33
CA GLY A 43 -3.60 -1.34 -3.35
C GLY A 43 -4.61 -0.33 -2.81
N ALA A 44 -5.16 0.52 -3.69
CA ALA A 44 -5.96 1.68 -3.31
C ALA A 44 -7.28 1.35 -2.57
N HIS A 45 -7.74 0.11 -2.62
CA HIS A 45 -8.94 -0.39 -1.94
C HIS A 45 -10.15 0.57 -2.03
N ALA A 46 -10.65 1.10 -0.91
CA ALA A 46 -11.78 2.04 -0.87
C ALA A 46 -11.41 3.48 -1.25
N GLY A 47 -10.11 3.80 -1.38
CA GLY A 47 -9.57 5.06 -1.91
C GLY A 47 -9.49 6.19 -0.90
N ASP A 48 -9.23 5.92 0.37
CA ASP A 48 -8.99 6.94 1.39
C ASP A 48 -7.67 7.66 1.15
N ARG A 49 -6.57 6.92 0.86
CA ARG A 49 -5.27 7.47 0.46
C ARG A 49 -5.37 8.22 -0.88
N THR A 50 -6.05 7.62 -1.88
CA THR A 50 -6.35 8.32 -3.15
C THR A 50 -7.04 9.67 -2.93
N ALA A 51 -8.04 9.73 -2.05
CA ALA A 51 -8.76 10.96 -1.74
C ALA A 51 -7.87 11.98 -1.03
N CYS A 52 -7.01 11.52 -0.13
CA CYS A 52 -6.02 12.34 0.56
C CYS A 52 -5.01 12.95 -0.43
N PHE A 53 -4.36 12.16 -1.27
CA PHE A 53 -3.39 12.63 -2.26
C PHE A 53 -4.01 13.62 -3.25
N LYS A 54 -5.23 13.34 -3.72
CA LYS A 54 -6.00 14.29 -4.55
C LYS A 54 -6.25 15.60 -3.82
N ALA A 55 -6.59 15.55 -2.53
CA ALA A 55 -6.85 16.74 -1.71
C ALA A 55 -5.59 17.58 -1.45
N LEU A 56 -4.39 16.96 -1.46
CA LEU A 56 -3.09 17.61 -1.46
C LEU A 56 -2.69 18.20 -2.82
N GLY A 57 -3.54 18.00 -3.86
CA GLY A 57 -3.34 18.58 -5.18
C GLY A 57 -2.65 17.67 -6.19
N ALA A 58 -2.30 16.45 -5.82
CA ALA A 58 -1.61 15.50 -6.70
C ALA A 58 -2.48 14.98 -7.85
N THR A 59 -1.81 14.54 -8.91
CA THR A 59 -2.36 13.63 -9.93
C THR A 59 -2.11 12.20 -9.46
N VAL A 60 -3.18 11.44 -9.22
CA VAL A 60 -3.11 10.14 -8.57
C VAL A 60 -3.38 9.02 -9.57
N VAL A 61 -2.49 8.04 -9.64
CA VAL A 61 -2.74 6.76 -10.31
C VAL A 61 -3.06 5.74 -9.21
N SER A 62 -4.33 5.34 -9.14
CA SER A 62 -4.84 4.40 -8.14
C SER A 62 -4.94 3.01 -8.75
N ILE A 63 -4.28 2.04 -8.15
CA ILE A 63 -4.23 0.66 -8.64
C ILE A 63 -4.99 -0.23 -7.67
N GLU A 64 -6.05 -0.89 -8.17
CA GLU A 64 -6.91 -1.78 -7.37
C GLU A 64 -7.41 -2.93 -8.24
N PRO A 65 -7.01 -4.19 -7.94
CA PRO A 65 -7.36 -5.35 -8.76
C PRO A 65 -8.81 -5.81 -8.61
N GLN A 66 -9.42 -5.60 -7.45
CA GLN A 66 -10.75 -6.12 -7.15
C GLN A 66 -11.84 -5.32 -7.89
N PRO A 67 -12.70 -5.99 -8.70
CA PRO A 67 -13.63 -5.28 -9.60
C PRO A 67 -14.57 -4.29 -8.92
N TRP A 68 -15.03 -4.60 -7.71
CA TRP A 68 -15.98 -3.77 -6.98
C TRP A 68 -15.32 -2.50 -6.44
N PHE A 69 -14.11 -2.60 -5.87
CA PHE A 69 -13.37 -1.44 -5.38
C PHE A 69 -12.89 -0.56 -6.53
N ALA A 70 -12.38 -1.14 -7.61
CA ALA A 70 -12.00 -0.39 -8.80
C ALA A 70 -13.21 0.38 -9.43
N ARG A 71 -14.41 -0.22 -9.43
CA ARG A 71 -15.63 0.48 -9.86
C ARG A 71 -16.01 1.61 -8.91
N LEU A 72 -15.94 1.37 -7.59
CA LEU A 72 -16.19 2.39 -6.59
C LEU A 72 -15.25 3.58 -6.75
N LEU A 73 -13.95 3.33 -6.89
CA LEU A 73 -12.95 4.37 -7.13
C LEU A 73 -13.26 5.18 -8.39
N LYS A 74 -13.59 4.52 -9.49
CA LYS A 74 -13.98 5.19 -10.74
C LYS A 74 -15.21 6.06 -10.57
N LEU A 75 -16.24 5.58 -9.87
CA LEU A 75 -17.48 6.35 -9.61
C LEU A 75 -17.20 7.56 -8.71
N ASN A 76 -16.40 7.36 -7.65
CA ASN A 76 -16.04 8.42 -6.70
C ASN A 76 -15.22 9.55 -7.33
N HIS A 77 -14.50 9.26 -8.39
CA HIS A 77 -13.61 10.20 -9.07
C HIS A 77 -14.01 10.47 -10.53
N LEU A 78 -15.24 10.11 -10.93
CA LEU A 78 -15.74 10.20 -12.30
C LEU A 78 -15.56 11.59 -12.94
N LEU A 79 -15.73 12.65 -12.15
CA LEU A 79 -15.60 14.04 -12.59
C LEU A 79 -14.21 14.63 -12.32
N SER A 80 -13.25 13.83 -11.90
CA SER A 80 -11.91 14.31 -11.58
C SER A 80 -10.91 13.94 -12.66
N SER A 81 -10.31 14.93 -13.30
CA SER A 81 -9.17 14.72 -14.19
C SER A 81 -7.86 14.36 -13.47
N LYS A 82 -7.82 14.53 -12.14
CA LYS A 82 -6.62 14.26 -11.32
C LYS A 82 -6.50 12.81 -10.84
N VAL A 83 -7.47 11.91 -11.10
CA VAL A 83 -7.43 10.51 -10.64
C VAL A 83 -7.63 9.55 -11.80
N THR A 84 -6.64 8.70 -12.02
CA THR A 84 -6.73 7.57 -12.95
C THR A 84 -6.81 6.27 -12.17
N VAL A 85 -7.81 5.43 -12.46
CA VAL A 85 -8.00 4.13 -11.78
C VAL A 85 -7.68 2.99 -12.73
N LEU A 86 -6.69 2.18 -12.37
CA LEU A 86 -6.27 0.97 -13.08
C LEU A 86 -6.77 -0.28 -12.34
N ARG A 87 -7.39 -1.21 -13.08
CA ARG A 87 -7.80 -2.51 -12.53
C ARG A 87 -6.75 -3.56 -12.86
N CYS A 88 -5.65 -3.56 -12.13
CA CYS A 88 -4.55 -4.51 -12.23
C CYS A 88 -3.89 -4.66 -10.87
N VAL A 89 -2.94 -5.56 -10.75
CA VAL A 89 -1.95 -5.61 -9.68
C VAL A 89 -0.64 -5.01 -10.15
N VAL A 90 0.23 -4.62 -9.22
CA VAL A 90 1.62 -4.29 -9.49
C VAL A 90 2.48 -5.43 -8.98
N SER A 91 3.49 -5.83 -9.75
CA SER A 91 4.37 -6.96 -9.44
C SER A 91 5.74 -6.78 -10.11
N ASP A 92 6.59 -7.77 -9.96
CA ASP A 92 7.93 -7.85 -10.56
C ASP A 92 7.93 -7.97 -12.10
N THR A 93 6.85 -8.53 -12.66
CA THR A 93 6.71 -8.81 -14.09
C THR A 93 5.29 -8.51 -14.57
N ASP A 94 5.19 -8.10 -15.85
CA ASP A 94 3.92 -7.96 -16.54
C ASP A 94 3.28 -9.33 -16.82
N GLY A 95 1.95 -9.36 -16.97
CA GLY A 95 1.20 -10.56 -17.35
C GLY A 95 0.07 -10.93 -16.40
N PRO A 96 -0.56 -12.10 -16.58
CA PRO A 96 -1.63 -12.53 -15.69
C PRO A 96 -1.08 -13.09 -14.38
N LYS A 97 -1.65 -12.64 -13.26
CA LYS A 97 -1.39 -13.15 -11.91
C LYS A 97 -2.70 -13.63 -11.27
N VAL A 98 -2.61 -14.51 -10.26
CA VAL A 98 -3.77 -15.03 -9.55
C VAL A 98 -3.86 -14.35 -8.18
N LEU A 99 -4.88 -13.50 -8.01
CA LEU A 99 -5.17 -12.85 -6.73
C LEU A 99 -6.01 -13.77 -5.85
N ARG A 100 -5.56 -14.00 -4.62
CA ARG A 100 -6.29 -14.67 -3.54
C ARG A 100 -7.23 -13.67 -2.89
N VAL A 101 -8.52 -13.89 -2.96
CA VAL A 101 -9.53 -12.95 -2.42
C VAL A 101 -10.15 -13.53 -1.17
N ASN A 102 -10.15 -12.74 -0.09
CA ASN A 102 -10.93 -13.01 1.10
C ASN A 102 -12.28 -12.29 0.97
N SER A 103 -13.36 -13.03 0.69
CA SER A 103 -14.69 -12.43 0.45
C SER A 103 -15.30 -11.78 1.69
N ARG A 104 -14.85 -12.14 2.90
CA ARG A 104 -15.35 -11.57 4.17
C ARG A 104 -14.56 -10.35 4.61
N ASN A 105 -13.28 -10.32 4.28
CA ASN A 105 -12.36 -9.23 4.56
C ASN A 105 -11.54 -8.90 3.30
N PRO A 106 -12.11 -8.18 2.32
CA PRO A 106 -11.44 -7.93 1.04
C PRO A 106 -10.14 -7.11 1.14
N THR A 107 -9.90 -6.42 2.25
CA THR A 107 -8.66 -5.66 2.50
C THR A 107 -7.45 -6.58 2.43
N VAL A 108 -7.52 -7.77 2.98
CA VAL A 108 -6.40 -8.73 3.05
C VAL A 108 -6.29 -9.63 1.81
N SER A 109 -6.78 -9.18 0.65
CA SER A 109 -6.62 -9.93 -0.61
C SER A 109 -5.21 -9.76 -1.15
N THR A 110 -4.55 -10.86 -1.55
CA THR A 110 -3.11 -10.91 -1.81
C THR A 110 -2.72 -11.74 -3.03
N LEU A 111 -1.54 -11.46 -3.58
CA LEU A 111 -0.85 -12.35 -4.53
C LEU A 111 0.02 -13.40 -3.82
N SER A 112 0.36 -13.18 -2.55
CA SER A 112 1.33 -13.97 -1.80
C SER A 112 0.69 -15.22 -1.18
N ASP A 113 1.15 -16.42 -1.59
CA ASP A 113 0.78 -17.67 -0.95
C ASP A 113 1.44 -17.79 0.45
N ASP A 114 2.63 -17.23 0.61
CA ASP A 114 3.35 -17.20 1.90
C ASP A 114 2.61 -16.35 2.94
N PHE A 115 2.02 -15.23 2.52
CA PHE A 115 1.16 -14.43 3.39
C PHE A 115 -0.08 -15.20 3.85
N VAL A 116 -0.76 -15.88 2.91
CA VAL A 116 -1.92 -16.72 3.21
C VAL A 116 -1.55 -17.81 4.21
N GLN A 117 -0.39 -18.47 4.01
CA GLN A 117 0.10 -19.51 4.90
C GLN A 117 0.42 -18.97 6.29
N ALA A 118 1.19 -17.87 6.39
CA ALA A 118 1.56 -17.24 7.67
C ALA A 118 0.33 -16.79 8.47
N ALA A 119 -0.66 -16.21 7.80
CA ALA A 119 -1.92 -15.79 8.41
C ALA A 119 -2.76 -17.00 8.89
N THR A 120 -2.72 -18.11 8.16
CA THR A 120 -3.47 -19.34 8.49
C THR A 120 -2.81 -20.10 9.65
N ASP A 121 -1.49 -20.08 9.74
CA ASP A 121 -0.71 -20.78 10.78
C ASP A 121 -0.86 -20.12 12.19
N GLY A 122 -1.70 -19.11 12.33
CA GLY A 122 -2.14 -18.60 13.62
C GLY A 122 -1.47 -17.30 14.06
N GLY A 123 -1.06 -16.46 13.11
CA GLY A 123 -0.60 -15.11 13.39
C GLY A 123 -1.57 -14.35 14.30
N VAL A 124 -1.06 -13.61 15.28
CA VAL A 124 -1.89 -12.80 16.18
C VAL A 124 -2.71 -11.79 15.36
N GLY A 125 -4.02 -11.77 15.57
CA GLY A 125 -4.96 -10.91 14.83
C GLY A 125 -5.45 -11.46 13.48
N TRP A 126 -4.92 -12.61 13.02
CA TRP A 126 -5.24 -13.20 11.70
C TRP A 126 -6.16 -14.40 11.76
N GLN A 127 -6.59 -14.82 12.96
CA GLN A 127 -7.43 -16.01 13.14
C GLN A 127 -8.75 -15.90 12.39
N GLY A 128 -9.11 -17.01 11.68
CA GLY A 128 -10.39 -17.10 10.98
C GLY A 128 -10.44 -16.41 9.61
N GLN A 129 -9.34 -15.84 9.14
CA GLN A 129 -9.25 -15.34 7.76
C GLN A 129 -9.33 -16.50 6.76
N GLN A 130 -10.03 -16.30 5.64
CA GLN A 130 -10.22 -17.33 4.61
C GLN A 130 -10.15 -16.70 3.21
N TRP A 131 -9.21 -17.16 2.40
CA TRP A 131 -9.10 -16.78 0.98
C TRP A 131 -9.90 -17.75 0.12
N ASP A 132 -11.22 -17.56 0.10
CA ASP A 132 -12.21 -18.46 -0.48
C ASP A 132 -12.40 -18.31 -1.99
N ARG A 133 -11.76 -17.31 -2.63
CA ARG A 133 -11.85 -17.06 -4.06
C ARG A 133 -10.48 -16.78 -4.68
N ARG A 134 -10.38 -17.09 -5.98
CA ARG A 134 -9.23 -16.76 -6.84
C ARG A 134 -9.75 -16.03 -8.06
N ILE A 135 -9.07 -14.94 -8.43
CA ILE A 135 -9.36 -14.22 -9.67
C ILE A 135 -8.06 -13.98 -10.44
N THR A 136 -8.13 -14.15 -11.76
CA THR A 136 -7.01 -13.77 -12.63
C THR A 136 -7.11 -12.29 -12.94
N VAL A 137 -6.02 -11.57 -12.74
CA VAL A 137 -5.91 -10.13 -12.96
C VAL A 137 -4.65 -9.82 -13.77
N PRO A 138 -4.65 -8.78 -14.63
CA PRO A 138 -3.42 -8.33 -15.26
C PRO A 138 -2.47 -7.75 -14.22
N ALA A 139 -1.17 -7.98 -14.40
CA ALA A 139 -0.11 -7.35 -13.64
C ALA A 139 0.69 -6.41 -14.53
N VAL A 140 1.21 -5.34 -13.91
CA VAL A 140 2.14 -4.39 -14.51
C VAL A 140 3.27 -4.11 -13.54
N THR A 141 4.45 -3.72 -14.05
CA THR A 141 5.57 -3.30 -13.20
C THR A 141 5.44 -1.83 -12.81
N VAL A 142 6.13 -1.41 -11.75
CA VAL A 142 6.23 0.03 -11.40
C VAL A 142 6.91 0.81 -12.53
N ASP A 143 7.92 0.22 -13.18
CA ASP A 143 8.61 0.84 -14.32
C ASP A 143 7.67 1.08 -15.50
N ALA A 144 6.74 0.17 -15.78
CA ALA A 144 5.72 0.37 -16.80
C ALA A 144 4.75 1.51 -16.45
N LEU A 145 4.41 1.65 -15.15
CA LEU A 145 3.60 2.80 -14.68
C LEU A 145 4.38 4.11 -14.82
N ILE A 146 5.65 4.13 -14.46
CA ILE A 146 6.53 5.32 -14.62
C ILE A 146 6.65 5.73 -16.09
N ALA A 147 6.87 4.76 -16.98
CA ALA A 147 6.93 5.02 -18.43
C ALA A 147 5.65 5.66 -18.97
N ARG A 148 4.49 5.30 -18.40
CA ARG A 148 3.18 5.77 -18.85
C ARG A 148 2.73 7.09 -18.21
N PHE A 149 3.02 7.31 -16.93
CA PHE A 149 2.46 8.41 -16.14
C PHE A 149 3.50 9.41 -15.64
N GLY A 150 4.78 9.13 -15.88
CA GLY A 150 5.90 9.91 -15.34
C GLY A 150 6.37 9.43 -13.97
N MET A 151 7.54 9.94 -13.54
CA MET A 151 8.14 9.62 -12.25
C MET A 151 7.27 10.17 -11.13
N PRO A 152 6.78 9.32 -10.19
CA PRO A 152 6.00 9.79 -9.06
C PRO A 152 6.89 10.49 -8.02
N ALA A 153 6.33 11.48 -7.34
CA ALA A 153 6.96 12.06 -6.15
C ALA A 153 6.87 11.09 -4.96
N PHE A 154 5.78 10.32 -4.90
CA PHE A 154 5.53 9.36 -3.83
C PHE A 154 4.81 8.10 -4.37
N ILE A 155 5.15 6.94 -3.83
CA ILE A 155 4.46 5.66 -4.06
C ILE A 155 3.99 5.10 -2.72
N LYS A 156 2.67 4.85 -2.55
CA LYS A 156 2.14 4.02 -1.46
C LYS A 156 2.00 2.59 -1.97
N ILE A 157 2.53 1.63 -1.26
CA ILE A 157 2.44 0.19 -1.55
C ILE A 157 1.73 -0.49 -0.38
N ASP A 158 0.61 -1.16 -0.67
CA ASP A 158 -0.23 -1.81 0.32
C ASP A 158 -0.92 -3.00 -0.38
N VAL A 159 -0.22 -4.13 -0.45
CA VAL A 159 -0.58 -5.28 -1.29
C VAL A 159 -0.58 -6.60 -0.53
N GLU A 160 -0.52 -6.51 0.81
CA GLU A 160 -0.76 -7.63 1.71
C GLU A 160 0.20 -8.80 1.48
N GLY A 161 1.49 -8.53 1.63
CA GLY A 161 2.56 -9.56 1.57
C GLY A 161 3.19 -9.76 0.18
N ALA A 162 2.92 -8.88 -0.79
CA ALA A 162 3.58 -8.88 -2.10
C ALA A 162 4.39 -7.58 -2.36
N GLU A 163 4.77 -6.86 -1.30
CA GLU A 163 5.48 -5.57 -1.36
C GLU A 163 6.84 -5.72 -2.06
N LEU A 164 7.56 -6.82 -1.79
CA LEU A 164 8.86 -7.06 -2.42
C LEU A 164 8.74 -7.29 -3.93
N ASP A 165 7.65 -7.93 -4.39
CA ASP A 165 7.40 -8.11 -5.83
C ASP A 165 7.18 -6.74 -6.49
N VAL A 166 6.41 -5.86 -5.84
CA VAL A 166 6.21 -4.47 -6.32
C VAL A 166 7.53 -3.72 -6.41
N LEU A 167 8.35 -3.78 -5.34
CA LEU A 167 9.66 -3.13 -5.28
C LEU A 167 10.67 -3.74 -6.26
N SER A 168 10.52 -5.03 -6.61
CA SER A 168 11.35 -5.71 -7.61
C SER A 168 11.06 -5.21 -9.03
N GLY A 169 9.82 -4.79 -9.31
CA GLY A 169 9.41 -4.16 -10.56
C GLY A 169 9.76 -2.68 -10.70
N LEU A 170 10.61 -2.14 -9.82
CA LEU A 170 11.06 -0.75 -9.77
C LEU A 170 12.57 -0.66 -9.97
N SER A 171 13.04 0.00 -11.04
CA SER A 171 14.45 0.21 -11.33
C SER A 171 14.97 1.57 -10.89
N SER A 172 14.13 2.59 -10.91
CA SER A 172 14.50 3.98 -10.57
C SER A 172 13.55 4.50 -9.48
N PRO A 173 14.04 4.73 -8.26
CA PRO A 173 13.18 5.07 -7.13
C PRO A 173 12.63 6.50 -7.24
N PRO A 174 11.41 6.74 -6.70
CA PRO A 174 10.87 8.09 -6.48
C PRO A 174 11.69 8.85 -5.43
N SER A 175 11.28 10.07 -5.10
CA SER A 175 11.88 10.81 -3.97
C SER A 175 11.59 10.13 -2.63
N ALA A 176 10.41 9.56 -2.48
CA ALA A 176 10.00 8.77 -1.32
C ALA A 176 8.94 7.73 -1.69
N LEU A 177 8.82 6.70 -0.87
CA LEU A 177 7.75 5.72 -0.92
C LEU A 177 7.38 5.23 0.49
N SER A 178 6.22 4.58 0.61
CA SER A 178 5.90 3.75 1.78
C SER A 178 5.40 2.39 1.35
N PHE A 179 5.66 1.39 2.20
CA PHE A 179 5.09 0.06 2.03
C PHE A 179 4.58 -0.47 3.37
N GLU A 180 3.46 -1.22 3.31
CA GLU A 180 2.93 -1.87 4.49
C GLU A 180 3.82 -3.05 4.91
N PHE A 181 3.88 -3.30 6.23
CA PHE A 181 4.45 -4.52 6.78
C PHE A 181 3.52 -5.14 7.82
N THR A 182 3.65 -6.45 8.00
CA THR A 182 2.97 -7.19 9.06
C THR A 182 3.95 -8.05 9.84
N MET A 183 3.71 -8.19 11.16
CA MET A 183 4.57 -8.99 12.05
C MET A 183 4.50 -10.50 11.78
N ILE A 184 3.56 -10.97 10.96
CA ILE A 184 3.51 -12.37 10.53
C ILE A 184 4.54 -12.70 9.43
N GLN A 185 5.14 -11.69 8.79
CA GLN A 185 6.17 -11.83 7.76
C GLN A 185 7.41 -10.96 8.06
N PRO A 186 8.11 -11.15 9.18
CA PRO A 186 9.21 -10.27 9.58
C PRO A 186 10.37 -10.28 8.60
N LYS A 187 10.61 -11.39 7.88
CA LYS A 187 11.65 -11.45 6.85
C LYS A 187 11.31 -10.57 5.65
N LEU A 188 10.04 -10.52 5.24
CA LEU A 188 9.62 -9.72 4.09
C LEU A 188 9.89 -8.23 4.30
N VAL A 189 9.64 -7.70 5.50
CA VAL A 189 9.92 -6.27 5.78
C VAL A 189 11.42 -5.97 5.70
N VAL A 190 12.28 -6.87 6.17
CA VAL A 190 13.73 -6.73 6.05
C VAL A 190 14.16 -6.70 4.59
N ASP A 191 13.70 -7.67 3.79
CA ASP A 191 14.00 -7.77 2.35
C ASP A 191 13.52 -6.48 1.60
N CYS A 192 12.36 -5.93 1.97
CA CYS A 192 11.85 -4.67 1.39
C CYS A 192 12.71 -3.45 1.77
N ILE A 193 13.17 -3.34 3.02
CA ILE A 193 14.06 -2.26 3.48
C ILE A 193 15.39 -2.34 2.73
N GLU A 194 16.00 -3.53 2.63
CA GLU A 194 17.25 -3.76 1.89
C GLU A 194 17.10 -3.45 0.40
N ARG A 195 15.95 -3.83 -0.19
CA ARG A 195 15.64 -3.47 -1.58
C ARG A 195 15.54 -1.96 -1.78
N CYS A 196 14.87 -1.24 -0.88
CA CYS A 196 14.80 0.22 -0.90
C CYS A 196 16.20 0.85 -0.79
N ALA A 197 17.05 0.35 0.11
CA ALA A 197 18.43 0.82 0.26
C ALA A 197 19.26 0.60 -1.03
N THR A 198 19.11 -0.57 -1.67
CA THR A 198 19.75 -0.87 -2.97
C THR A 198 19.30 0.08 -4.07
N LEU A 199 18.05 0.54 -4.04
CA LEU A 199 17.50 1.55 -4.95
C LEU A 199 18.02 2.98 -4.65
N GLY A 200 18.73 3.21 -3.53
CA GLY A 200 19.24 4.52 -3.14
C GLY A 200 18.29 5.31 -2.23
N LEU A 201 17.29 4.67 -1.66
CA LEU A 201 16.48 5.23 -0.57
C LEU A 201 17.15 4.88 0.75
N SER A 202 17.85 5.86 1.34
CA SER A 202 18.81 5.61 2.45
C SER A 202 18.28 6.07 3.82
N ARG A 203 17.13 6.72 3.87
CA ARG A 203 16.51 7.25 5.10
C ARG A 203 15.13 6.64 5.29
N PHE A 204 14.90 6.10 6.49
CA PHE A 204 13.73 5.32 6.84
C PHE A 204 13.03 5.86 8.08
N ASN A 205 11.73 5.67 8.13
CA ASN A 205 10.89 5.91 9.30
C ASN A 205 9.74 4.90 9.29
N VAL A 206 8.93 4.86 10.33
CA VAL A 206 7.80 3.95 10.44
C VAL A 206 6.60 4.62 11.09
N SER A 207 5.40 4.25 10.66
CA SER A 207 4.14 4.55 11.32
C SER A 207 3.49 3.25 11.74
N LEU A 208 3.25 3.06 13.04
CA LEU A 208 2.71 1.80 13.58
C LEU A 208 1.18 1.82 13.54
N GLY A 209 0.61 0.73 13.06
CA GLY A 209 -0.84 0.57 12.90
C GLY A 209 -1.46 1.72 12.12
N GLU A 210 -2.62 2.19 12.54
CA GLU A 210 -3.35 3.33 11.95
C GLU A 210 -3.08 4.64 12.71
N SER A 211 -1.87 4.82 13.29
CA SER A 211 -1.52 6.05 14.03
C SER A 211 -1.39 7.27 13.11
N HIS A 212 -1.00 7.07 11.86
CA HIS A 212 -0.69 8.11 10.87
C HIS A 212 0.33 9.14 11.38
N GLN A 213 1.27 8.68 12.20
CA GLN A 213 2.35 9.49 12.74
C GLN A 213 3.68 8.76 12.55
N LEU A 214 4.69 9.47 12.07
CA LEU A 214 6.04 8.92 12.02
C LEU A 214 6.58 8.75 13.44
N THR A 215 7.16 7.59 13.71
CA THR A 215 7.64 7.22 15.05
C THR A 215 8.87 8.03 15.47
N PHE A 216 9.73 8.39 14.51
CA PHE A 216 11.00 9.04 14.79
C PHE A 216 11.02 10.48 14.24
N GLU A 217 11.50 11.42 15.04
CA GLU A 217 11.76 12.79 14.58
C GLU A 217 12.92 12.80 13.59
N THR A 218 13.98 12.04 13.88
CA THR A 218 15.15 11.87 12.99
C THR A 218 15.02 10.56 12.22
N TRP A 219 15.14 10.63 10.90
CA TRP A 219 15.08 9.46 10.04
C TRP A 219 16.28 8.55 10.25
N LEU A 220 16.02 7.25 10.34
CA LEU A 220 17.02 6.20 10.58
C LEU A 220 17.68 5.75 9.27
N ASP A 221 18.82 5.07 9.37
CA ASP A 221 19.32 4.22 8.30
C ASP A 221 18.61 2.85 8.31
N ALA A 222 18.88 2.02 7.30
CA ALA A 222 18.25 0.71 7.15
C ALA A 222 18.52 -0.22 8.34
N ALA A 223 19.78 -0.27 8.83
CA ALA A 223 20.18 -1.16 9.92
C ALA A 223 19.45 -0.79 11.22
N ALA A 224 19.42 0.50 11.56
CA ALA A 224 18.75 0.98 12.77
C ALA A 224 17.23 0.74 12.72
N LEU A 225 16.58 0.89 11.53
CA LEU A 225 15.16 0.57 11.41
C LEU A 225 14.90 -0.93 11.55
N ILE A 226 15.71 -1.79 10.91
CA ILE A 226 15.58 -3.26 11.03
C ILE A 226 15.73 -3.68 12.50
N GLU A 227 16.74 -3.15 13.20
CA GLU A 227 16.92 -3.39 14.64
C GLU A 227 15.69 -3.00 15.44
N TYR A 228 15.16 -1.78 15.24
CA TYR A 228 13.93 -1.32 15.90
C TYR A 228 12.76 -2.26 15.64
N LEU A 229 12.48 -2.62 14.38
CA LEU A 229 11.36 -3.49 14.01
C LEU A 229 11.50 -4.88 14.67
N SER A 230 12.73 -5.38 14.85
CA SER A 230 12.99 -6.65 15.54
C SER A 230 12.64 -6.64 17.03
N THR A 231 12.56 -5.46 17.65
CA THR A 231 12.16 -5.29 19.05
C THR A 231 10.65 -5.18 19.27
N LEU A 232 9.87 -5.03 18.18
CA LEU A 232 8.43 -4.88 18.30
C LEU A 232 7.78 -6.19 18.77
N PRO A 233 6.81 -6.10 19.68
CA PRO A 233 6.07 -7.28 20.10
C PRO A 233 5.11 -7.72 18.98
N PRO A 234 4.72 -9.01 18.94
CA PRO A 234 3.78 -9.52 17.94
C PRO A 234 2.44 -8.76 17.88
N GLU A 235 2.03 -8.16 18.99
CA GLU A 235 0.80 -7.38 19.13
C GLU A 235 0.88 -6.02 18.39
N ALA A 236 2.08 -5.58 17.99
CA ALA A 236 2.24 -4.41 17.12
C ALA A 236 1.59 -4.63 15.74
N ASN A 237 1.39 -5.91 15.37
CA ASN A 237 0.65 -6.42 14.23
C ASN A 237 1.13 -5.91 12.87
N SER A 238 0.99 -4.62 12.56
CA SER A 238 1.33 -4.03 11.24
C SER A 238 1.67 -2.55 11.35
N GLY A 239 2.13 -2.00 10.24
CA GLY A 239 2.40 -0.58 10.06
C GLY A 239 2.91 -0.29 8.65
N ASP A 240 3.30 0.98 8.43
CA ASP A 240 3.91 1.44 7.17
C ASP A 240 5.36 1.83 7.40
N VAL A 241 6.28 1.26 6.64
CA VAL A 241 7.66 1.76 6.50
C VAL A 241 7.66 2.86 5.44
N TYR A 242 8.32 3.97 5.76
CA TYR A 242 8.59 5.10 4.87
C TYR A 242 10.05 5.11 4.50
N ALA A 243 10.36 5.21 3.22
CA ALA A 243 11.72 5.30 2.71
C ALA A 243 11.87 6.53 1.80
N ARG A 244 12.99 7.27 1.93
CA ARG A 244 13.30 8.42 1.10
C ARG A 244 14.79 8.50 0.77
N ARG A 245 15.12 9.29 -0.25
CA ARG A 245 16.51 9.68 -0.52
C ARG A 245 17.04 10.57 0.59
N GLU A 246 18.32 10.54 0.80
CA GLU A 246 19.01 11.58 1.59
C GLU A 246 18.89 12.92 0.82
N VAL A 247 18.51 13.98 1.52
CA VAL A 247 18.40 15.33 0.96
C VAL A 247 19.69 16.08 1.22
#